data_bcedef87ab165b8359e5e2a5cf36a3eb
#
_entry.id   bcedef87ab165b8359e5e2a5cf36a3eb
#
_cell.length_a   1.000
_cell.length_b   1.000
_cell.length_c   1.000
_cell.angle_alpha   90.00
_cell.angle_beta   90.00
_cell.angle_gamma   90.00
#
_symmetry.space_group_name_H-M   'P 1'
#
loop_
_entity.id
_entity.type
_entity.pdbx_description
1 polymer ?
#
loop_
_entity_poly.entity_id
_entity_poly.type
_entity_poly.pdbx_seq_one_letter_code
_entity_poly.pdbx_strand_id
1 'polypeptide(L)'
;DGKNLVFTSARPGRPQVYQTTVKAVSEVRLTYEGRYNASPQFSPDDSFVVLIHYDERKFNVGTLDMKSGIVQILTNGSLDQSPSISPNGKVIVYASEANGRGILRFVSKNGRAKLRYVGPKGDDIREPSWGPFIKD
;
A
#
# COMPACT_ATOMS: atom_id res chain seq x y z
N ASP A 1 -16.29 -2.68 2.99
CA ASP A 1 -17.78 -2.56 3.00
C ASP A 1 -18.42 -3.24 1.78
N GLY A 2 -17.63 -3.66 0.79
CA GLY A 2 -18.13 -4.27 -0.45
C GLY A 2 -18.92 -3.32 -1.37
N LYS A 3 -18.92 -2.04 -1.10
CA LYS A 3 -19.66 -1.02 -1.86
C LYS A 3 -18.71 -0.11 -2.66
N ASN A 4 -17.53 0.15 -2.14
CA ASN A 4 -16.54 1.00 -2.73
C ASN A 4 -15.40 0.21 -3.35
N LEU A 5 -14.88 0.70 -4.47
CA LEU A 5 -13.70 0.20 -5.15
C LEU A 5 -12.65 1.29 -5.24
N VAL A 6 -11.40 0.94 -5.01
CA VAL A 6 -10.26 1.78 -5.35
C VAL A 6 -9.44 1.11 -6.44
N PHE A 7 -8.94 1.90 -7.37
CA PHE A 7 -8.19 1.39 -8.52
C PHE A 7 -7.17 2.42 -9.03
N THR A 8 -6.23 1.93 -9.81
CA THR A 8 -5.23 2.77 -10.48
C THR A 8 -5.69 3.13 -11.88
N SER A 9 -5.55 4.40 -12.25
CA SER A 9 -5.79 4.85 -13.62
C SER A 9 -4.70 5.81 -14.08
N ALA A 10 -4.26 5.65 -15.33
CA ALA A 10 -3.28 6.52 -15.97
C ALA A 10 -3.91 7.66 -16.81
N ARG A 11 -5.20 7.93 -16.63
CA ARG A 11 -5.95 8.97 -17.39
C ARG A 11 -5.28 10.36 -17.38
N PRO A 12 -4.69 10.83 -16.27
CA PRO A 12 -4.00 12.12 -16.25
C PRO A 12 -2.56 12.05 -16.80
N GLY A 13 -2.20 10.98 -17.52
CA GLY A 13 -0.87 10.76 -18.08
C GLY A 13 0.10 10.03 -17.16
N ARG A 14 -0.18 9.94 -15.87
CA ARG A 14 0.59 9.19 -14.87
C ARG A 14 -0.36 8.46 -13.94
N PRO A 15 -0.03 7.24 -13.47
CA PRO A 15 -0.89 6.47 -12.60
C PRO A 15 -1.25 7.21 -11.33
N GLN A 16 -2.55 7.25 -11.04
CA GLN A 16 -3.12 7.82 -9.81
C GLN A 16 -4.24 6.94 -9.29
N VAL A 17 -4.58 7.10 -8.02
CA VAL A 17 -5.62 6.33 -7.36
C VAL A 17 -6.98 7.03 -7.51
N TYR A 18 -7.97 6.25 -7.88
CA TYR A 18 -9.37 6.64 -8.05
C TYR A 18 -10.27 5.75 -7.21
N GLN A 19 -11.41 6.29 -6.86
CA GLN A 19 -12.49 5.57 -6.19
C GLN A 19 -13.75 5.59 -7.03
N THR A 20 -14.49 4.50 -7.01
CA THR A 20 -15.87 4.41 -7.48
C THR A 20 -16.68 3.52 -6.54
N THR A 21 -18.00 3.46 -6.72
CA THR A 21 -18.84 2.47 -6.03
C THR A 21 -19.21 1.33 -6.98
N VAL A 22 -19.55 0.16 -6.45
CA VAL A 22 -19.96 -1.01 -7.26
C VAL A 22 -21.19 -0.72 -8.15
N LYS A 23 -21.99 0.26 -7.76
CA LYS A 23 -23.20 0.67 -8.50
C LYS A 23 -23.02 1.96 -9.28
N ALA A 24 -21.84 2.56 -9.28
CA ALA A 24 -21.74 3.95 -9.67
C ALA A 24 -21.45 4.19 -11.12
N VAL A 25 -21.87 5.38 -11.44
CA VAL A 25 -21.72 6.08 -12.69
C VAL A 25 -20.61 7.15 -12.60
N SER A 26 -20.07 7.42 -11.41
CA SER A 26 -19.06 8.47 -11.21
C SER A 26 -17.82 7.96 -10.48
N GLU A 27 -16.67 8.43 -10.93
CA GLU A 27 -15.37 8.12 -10.38
C GLU A 27 -14.75 9.40 -9.79
N VAL A 28 -14.06 9.25 -8.67
CA VAL A 28 -13.39 10.35 -7.98
C VAL A 28 -11.91 10.06 -7.90
N ARG A 29 -11.08 11.01 -8.35
CA ARG A 29 -9.64 10.93 -8.15
C ARG A 29 -9.30 11.23 -6.70
N LEU A 30 -8.45 10.39 -6.09
CA LEU A 30 -8.07 10.50 -4.69
C LEU A 30 -6.65 11.02 -4.48
N THR A 31 -5.72 10.79 -5.42
CA THR A 31 -4.33 11.21 -5.29
C THR A 31 -3.94 12.22 -6.35
N TYR A 32 -3.21 13.25 -5.93
CA TYR A 32 -2.81 14.38 -6.76
C TYR A 32 -1.32 14.65 -6.72
N GLU A 33 -0.66 14.29 -5.62
CA GLU A 33 0.76 14.53 -5.41
C GLU A 33 1.61 13.35 -5.88
N GLY A 34 2.83 13.65 -6.31
CA GLY A 34 3.78 12.66 -6.78
C GLY A 34 3.53 12.23 -8.24
N ARG A 35 4.53 11.55 -8.78
CA ARG A 35 4.52 11.10 -10.16
C ARG A 35 3.72 9.84 -10.39
N TYR A 36 3.49 9.07 -9.34
CA TYR A 36 2.86 7.76 -9.45
C TYR A 36 2.26 7.36 -8.11
N ASN A 37 0.98 7.01 -8.10
CA ASN A 37 0.31 6.36 -6.99
C ASN A 37 -0.51 5.21 -7.55
N ALA A 38 -0.28 4.01 -7.04
CA ALA A 38 -0.89 2.80 -7.60
C ALA A 38 -1.08 1.70 -6.55
N SER A 39 -1.65 0.59 -6.99
CA SER A 39 -1.87 -0.62 -6.18
C SER A 39 -2.63 -0.32 -4.87
N PRO A 40 -3.76 0.40 -4.94
CA PRO A 40 -4.50 0.78 -3.74
C PRO A 40 -5.22 -0.41 -3.12
N GLN A 41 -5.27 -0.44 -1.79
CA GLN A 41 -6.03 -1.40 -1.01
C GLN A 41 -6.67 -0.70 0.19
N PHE A 42 -7.97 -0.88 0.39
CA PHE A 42 -8.65 -0.38 1.58
C PHE A 42 -8.15 -1.06 2.86
N SER A 43 -8.06 -0.28 3.92
CA SER A 43 -7.98 -0.83 5.29
C SER A 43 -9.27 -1.57 5.64
N PRO A 44 -9.24 -2.50 6.61
CA PRO A 44 -10.43 -3.25 7.01
C PRO A 44 -11.62 -2.40 7.45
N ASP A 45 -11.37 -1.23 8.00
CA ASP A 45 -12.38 -0.26 8.45
C ASP A 45 -12.70 0.85 7.42
N ASP A 46 -12.14 0.75 6.21
CA ASP A 46 -12.27 1.73 5.12
C ASP A 46 -11.77 3.16 5.46
N SER A 47 -11.06 3.35 6.57
CA SER A 47 -10.59 4.67 7.01
C SER A 47 -9.39 5.19 6.25
N PHE A 48 -8.62 4.30 5.65
CA PHE A 48 -7.47 4.66 4.83
C PHE A 48 -7.24 3.65 3.69
N VAL A 49 -6.46 4.06 2.74
CA VAL A 49 -6.00 3.23 1.62
C VAL A 49 -4.48 3.11 1.69
N VAL A 50 -3.97 1.89 1.60
CA VAL A 50 -2.53 1.64 1.36
C VAL A 50 -2.28 1.72 -0.13
N LEU A 51 -1.17 2.32 -0.51
CA LEU A 51 -0.77 2.48 -1.91
C LEU A 51 0.75 2.40 -2.08
N ILE A 52 1.18 2.26 -3.31
CA ILE A 52 2.58 2.44 -3.71
C ILE A 52 2.72 3.83 -4.31
N HIS A 53 3.64 4.59 -3.75
CA HIS A 53 4.03 5.91 -4.21
C HIS A 53 5.39 5.85 -4.90
N TYR A 54 5.52 6.52 -6.04
CA TYR A 54 6.80 6.66 -6.73
C TYR A 54 7.16 8.12 -6.89
N ASP A 55 8.29 8.46 -6.35
CA ASP A 55 8.93 9.75 -6.56
C ASP A 55 10.45 9.62 -6.39
N GLU A 56 11.22 10.54 -6.93
CA GLU A 56 12.68 10.57 -6.81
C GLU A 56 13.37 9.21 -7.06
N ARG A 57 12.86 8.42 -8.01
CA ARG A 57 13.34 7.07 -8.37
C ARG A 57 13.17 6.01 -7.29
N LYS A 58 12.28 6.23 -6.33
CA LYS A 58 11.96 5.27 -5.26
C LYS A 58 10.50 4.87 -5.31
N PHE A 59 10.25 3.59 -5.07
CA PHE A 59 8.92 3.07 -4.80
C PHE A 59 8.78 2.89 -3.29
N ASN A 60 7.80 3.53 -2.69
CA ASN A 60 7.56 3.45 -1.26
C ASN A 60 6.11 3.11 -0.94
N VAL A 61 5.90 2.50 0.21
CA VAL A 61 4.57 2.28 0.76
C VAL A 61 4.08 3.55 1.42
N GLY A 62 2.88 3.96 1.07
CA GLY A 62 2.20 5.09 1.67
C GLY A 62 0.76 4.77 2.07
N THR A 63 0.17 5.67 2.80
CA THR A 63 -1.25 5.63 3.15
C THR A 63 -1.94 6.92 2.72
N LEU A 64 -3.18 6.78 2.26
CA LEU A 64 -4.10 7.89 2.01
C LEU A 64 -5.18 7.86 3.08
N ASP A 65 -5.27 8.89 3.89
CA ASP A 65 -6.37 9.07 4.83
C ASP A 65 -7.63 9.49 4.07
N MET A 66 -8.69 8.70 4.20
CA MET A 66 -9.92 8.92 3.42
C MET A 66 -10.71 10.14 3.88
N LYS A 67 -10.53 10.58 5.10
CA LYS A 67 -11.22 11.76 5.64
C LYS A 67 -10.51 13.06 5.26
N SER A 68 -9.19 13.11 5.40
CA SER A 68 -8.40 14.32 5.14
C SER A 68 -7.90 14.42 3.70
N GLY A 69 -7.78 13.28 2.99
CA GLY A 69 -7.15 13.22 1.67
C GLY A 69 -5.62 13.32 1.70
N ILE A 70 -5.01 13.25 2.89
CA ILE A 70 -3.56 13.37 3.04
C ILE A 70 -2.89 12.04 2.76
N VAL A 71 -1.85 12.07 1.92
CA VAL A 71 -0.94 10.95 1.67
C VAL A 71 0.25 11.06 2.60
N GLN A 72 0.53 9.99 3.34
CA GLN A 72 1.71 9.86 4.19
C GLN A 72 2.60 8.74 3.64
N ILE A 73 3.87 9.02 3.38
CA ILE A 73 4.84 8.01 2.97
C ILE A 73 5.42 7.35 4.23
N LEU A 74 5.28 6.03 4.32
CA LEU A 74 5.66 5.27 5.52
C LEU A 74 7.05 4.66 5.43
N THR A 75 7.57 4.42 4.23
CA THR A 75 8.81 3.69 4.01
C THR A 75 9.78 4.50 3.15
N ASN A 76 11.05 4.13 3.17
CA ASN A 76 12.11 4.87 2.48
C ASN A 76 13.10 3.97 1.72
N GLY A 77 12.73 2.73 1.46
CA GLY A 77 13.50 1.83 0.60
C GLY A 77 13.58 2.33 -0.85
N SER A 78 14.42 1.70 -1.64
CA SER A 78 14.50 2.01 -3.07
C SER A 78 13.39 1.37 -3.89
N LEU A 79 12.96 0.18 -3.47
CA LEU A 79 11.95 -0.63 -4.15
C LEU A 79 11.10 -1.36 -3.10
N ASP A 80 10.15 -0.65 -2.53
CA ASP A 80 9.15 -1.21 -1.63
C ASP A 80 7.86 -1.44 -2.41
N GLN A 81 7.28 -2.64 -2.33
CA GLN A 81 6.14 -3.03 -3.16
C GLN A 81 5.27 -4.10 -2.51
N SER A 82 4.15 -4.41 -3.15
CA SER A 82 3.21 -5.45 -2.71
C SER A 82 2.77 -5.32 -1.25
N PRO A 83 2.30 -4.15 -0.81
CA PRO A 83 1.85 -3.98 0.56
C PRO A 83 0.57 -4.77 0.83
N SER A 84 0.46 -5.31 2.04
CA SER A 84 -0.76 -5.95 2.54
C SER A 84 -1.03 -5.51 3.97
N ILE A 85 -2.29 -5.18 4.27
CA ILE A 85 -2.71 -4.67 5.57
C ILE A 85 -3.12 -5.83 6.46
N SER A 86 -2.66 -5.83 7.71
CA SER A 86 -3.12 -6.81 8.70
C SER A 86 -4.63 -6.68 8.96
N PRO A 87 -5.32 -7.79 9.36
CA PRO A 87 -6.76 -7.75 9.59
C PRO A 87 -7.23 -6.74 10.63
N ASN A 88 -6.36 -6.37 11.59
CA ASN A 88 -6.66 -5.33 12.58
C ASN A 88 -6.34 -3.90 12.08
N GLY A 89 -5.84 -3.74 10.86
CA GLY A 89 -5.52 -2.45 10.27
C GLY A 89 -4.32 -1.72 10.85
N LYS A 90 -3.52 -2.36 11.71
CA LYS A 90 -2.43 -1.70 12.45
C LYS A 90 -1.05 -1.86 11.83
N VAL A 91 -0.83 -2.92 11.06
CA VAL A 91 0.47 -3.28 10.50
C VAL A 91 0.35 -3.52 9.01
N ILE A 92 1.34 -3.06 8.26
CA ILE A 92 1.46 -3.29 6.83
C ILE A 92 2.71 -4.14 6.62
N VAL A 93 2.56 -5.29 5.96
CA VAL A 93 3.67 -6.09 5.45
C VAL A 93 3.92 -5.71 4.00
N TYR A 94 5.16 -5.65 3.58
CA TYR A 94 5.52 -5.34 2.21
C TYR A 94 6.83 -6.04 1.80
N ALA A 95 7.02 -6.22 0.52
CA ALA A 95 8.28 -6.69 -0.03
C ALA A 95 9.22 -5.50 -0.26
N SER A 96 10.49 -5.69 0.08
CA SER A 96 11.57 -4.74 -0.17
C SER A 96 12.77 -5.47 -0.75
N GLU A 97 13.78 -4.76 -1.16
CA GLU A 97 15.04 -5.35 -1.61
C GLU A 97 16.19 -5.05 -0.67
N ALA A 98 17.03 -6.05 -0.44
CA ALA A 98 18.32 -5.91 0.20
C ALA A 98 19.34 -6.78 -0.53
N ASN A 99 20.42 -6.16 -1.02
CA ASN A 99 21.46 -6.85 -1.78
C ASN A 99 20.94 -7.67 -2.97
N GLY A 100 19.98 -7.11 -3.73
CA GLY A 100 19.37 -7.75 -4.89
C GLY A 100 18.39 -8.89 -4.57
N ARG A 101 18.01 -9.08 -3.30
CA ARG A 101 17.06 -10.10 -2.86
C ARG A 101 15.83 -9.51 -2.22
N GLY A 102 14.68 -10.12 -2.47
CA GLY A 102 13.43 -9.76 -1.81
C GLY A 102 13.46 -10.16 -0.34
N ILE A 103 13.06 -9.25 0.51
CA ILE A 103 12.89 -9.44 1.95
C ILE A 103 11.53 -8.93 2.38
N LEU A 104 11.00 -9.47 3.48
CA LEU A 104 9.80 -8.91 4.11
C LEU A 104 10.18 -7.81 5.09
N ARG A 105 9.40 -6.74 5.03
CA ARG A 105 9.42 -5.68 6.02
C ARG A 105 8.02 -5.43 6.54
N PHE A 106 7.95 -4.89 7.73
CA PHE A 106 6.71 -4.52 8.40
C PHE A 106 6.83 -3.08 8.86
N VAL A 107 5.75 -2.35 8.72
CA VAL A 107 5.63 -0.99 9.22
C VAL A 107 4.27 -0.81 9.88
N SER A 108 4.24 -0.11 11.01
CA SER A 108 2.97 0.29 11.62
C SER A 108 2.26 1.34 10.75
N LYS A 109 0.93 1.41 10.86
CA LYS A 109 0.10 2.39 10.14
C LYS A 109 0.61 3.83 10.27
N ASN A 110 1.17 4.20 11.41
CA ASN A 110 1.72 5.53 11.64
C ASN A 110 3.19 5.70 11.22
N GLY A 111 3.82 4.67 10.68
CA GLY A 111 5.21 4.67 10.23
C GLY A 111 6.27 4.62 11.33
N ARG A 112 5.89 4.58 12.60
CA ARG A 112 6.83 4.69 13.75
C ARG A 112 7.53 3.39 14.10
N ALA A 113 6.83 2.25 14.01
CA ALA A 113 7.40 0.94 14.27
C ALA A 113 7.73 0.23 12.96
N LYS A 114 8.95 -0.28 12.86
CA LYS A 114 9.44 -0.99 11.66
C LYS A 114 10.15 -2.27 12.09
N LEU A 115 9.85 -3.36 11.39
CA LEU A 115 10.50 -4.66 11.54
C LEU A 115 10.98 -5.16 10.18
N ARG A 116 12.01 -5.98 10.23
CA ARG A 116 12.57 -6.65 9.05
C ARG A 116 12.57 -8.15 9.31
N TYR A 117 12.01 -8.91 8.38
CA TYR A 117 12.18 -10.36 8.34
C TYR A 117 13.14 -10.72 7.21
N VAL A 118 14.16 -11.48 7.56
CA VAL A 118 15.11 -12.03 6.61
C VAL A 118 14.95 -13.54 6.66
N GLY A 119 14.52 -14.13 5.55
CA GLY A 119 14.44 -15.58 5.40
C GLY A 119 15.81 -16.25 5.48
N PRO A 120 15.86 -17.59 5.37
CA PRO A 120 17.11 -18.33 5.27
C PRO A 120 18.05 -17.76 4.22
N LYS A 121 19.35 -17.97 4.41
CA LYS A 121 20.36 -17.45 3.49
C LYS A 121 20.10 -17.95 2.06
N GLY A 122 19.94 -17.03 1.12
CA GLY A 122 19.67 -17.33 -0.30
C GLY A 122 18.22 -17.19 -0.71
N ASP A 123 17.28 -16.99 0.24
CA ASP A 123 15.88 -16.78 -0.10
C ASP A 123 15.64 -15.43 -0.77
N ASP A 124 14.67 -15.45 -1.69
CA ASP A 124 14.11 -14.28 -2.36
C ASP A 124 12.60 -14.27 -2.08
N ILE A 125 12.18 -13.38 -1.18
CA ILE A 125 10.80 -13.33 -0.70
C ILE A 125 10.07 -12.15 -1.34
N ARG A 126 8.90 -12.43 -1.94
CA ARG A 126 8.10 -11.44 -2.68
C ARG A 126 6.61 -11.61 -2.43
N GLU A 127 5.83 -10.59 -2.74
CA GLU A 127 4.36 -10.61 -2.79
C GLU A 127 3.69 -11.14 -1.50
N PRO A 128 4.02 -10.58 -0.32
CA PRO A 128 3.37 -11.00 0.91
C PRO A 128 1.89 -10.63 0.91
N SER A 129 1.10 -11.43 1.61
CA SER A 129 -0.30 -11.14 1.86
C SER A 129 -0.71 -11.62 3.26
N TRP A 130 -1.41 -10.78 3.99
CA TRP A 130 -2.04 -11.17 5.25
C TRP A 130 -3.25 -12.09 4.99
N GLY A 131 -3.36 -13.14 5.77
CA GLY A 131 -4.58 -13.91 5.85
C GLY A 131 -5.64 -13.24 6.75
N PRO A 132 -6.90 -13.72 6.71
CA PRO A 132 -7.92 -13.25 7.65
C PRO A 132 -7.61 -13.69 9.09
N PHE A 133 -8.34 -13.13 10.06
CA PHE A 133 -8.31 -13.67 11.40
C PHE A 133 -8.73 -15.14 11.39
N ILE A 134 -7.94 -15.98 12.07
CA ILE A 134 -8.34 -17.35 12.36
C ILE A 134 -9.39 -17.26 13.46
N LYS A 135 -10.58 -17.75 13.18
CA LYS A 135 -11.61 -17.96 14.21
C LYS A 135 -11.35 -19.33 14.82
N ASP A 136 -11.03 -19.32 16.10
CA ASP A 136 -10.97 -20.55 16.91
C ASP A 136 -12.34 -21.20 17.04
#